data_09c0bd6235508eb14dffc7ffa3201d54
#
_entry.id   09c0bd6235508eb14dffc7ffa3201d54
#
_cell.length_a   1.000
_cell.length_b   1.000
_cell.length_c   1.000
_cell.angle_alpha   90.00
_cell.angle_beta   90.00
_cell.angle_gamma   90.00
#
_symmetry.space_group_name_H-M   'P 1'
#
loop_
_entity.id
_entity.type
_entity.pdbx_description
1 polymer ?
#
loop_
_entity_poly.entity_id
_entity_poly.type
_entity_poly.pdbx_seq_one_letter_code
_entity_poly.pdbx_strand_id
1 'polypeptide(L)'
;MTSASDDLVDLPIPAAELTVELDSGSHWYGGAHLLRQLWPLERANWEVGPLYPFDHGPNGLGSVVGTHWVNSRGLLVAVDPETPMLHAGLNAPLEQRSTFTPRYFGVGVQHKKSVSGMGYYDICVLRVAVSAHSDVRTATLAALSPLQSPHQMPPAVFFQRSIWTTWATSHADITQSDTVALAEAVIQNGFQPGVLEIDDRWQSRYGDLKFDSLKFPHPKQMIEQLHELGFLVTLWVMPFLQESSSACSEAKRLGYLVDGGKPPSILRWWGTQPVRAIDLTNDEAVEWFVRRLQKLQLEIGVDGFKFDAGEPCFLPKGALTRRQLRYPGEYTQLWVHKVASCFPLSEVRSSMWTSGYGGLVRMGDRDTVWGVENGLQSLIPALLTSAVLGYPFTLPDMVGGNAYWGQFPDTELMIRWAQASVLMPVVQWSIPPWKVSIEAKEACFAAQRIREKVLLPRIEKLAASAATSLLPICRPIWWLDPLDPETFCIDDQFAIGVDVVVAPVVQQGARERRVYLPRGQWLEWRDIAGIDHCQPHTGPCWIVVEAPLQKLPIFVLVHSDN
;
A
#
# COMPACT_ATOMS: atom_id res chain seq x y z
N MET A 1 -28.55 0.44 2.40
CA MET A 1 -28.70 -1.02 2.44
C MET A 1 -29.70 -1.41 1.36
N THR A 2 -29.24 -1.80 0.20
CA THR A 2 -30.02 -2.58 -0.75
C THR A 2 -29.03 -3.62 -1.26
N SER A 3 -29.28 -4.85 -0.88
CA SER A 3 -28.59 -6.06 -1.26
C SER A 3 -28.45 -6.12 -2.79
N ALA A 4 -27.25 -6.18 -3.29
CA ALA A 4 -26.98 -6.76 -4.59
C ALA A 4 -27.16 -8.28 -4.41
N SER A 5 -28.39 -8.75 -4.53
CA SER A 5 -28.70 -10.15 -4.59
C SER A 5 -28.45 -10.67 -6.01
N ASP A 6 -27.71 -11.77 -6.03
CA ASP A 6 -27.91 -12.90 -6.89
C ASP A 6 -27.91 -12.71 -8.42
N ASP A 7 -26.69 -12.82 -8.94
CA ASP A 7 -26.47 -13.62 -10.14
C ASP A 7 -25.13 -14.38 -9.95
N LEU A 8 -25.08 -15.29 -8.98
CA LEU A 8 -24.16 -16.42 -8.98
C LEU A 8 -24.57 -17.34 -10.12
N VAL A 9 -24.21 -16.95 -11.33
CA VAL A 9 -24.30 -17.82 -12.49
C VAL A 9 -23.23 -18.89 -12.33
N ASP A 10 -23.61 -20.18 -12.47
CA ASP A 10 -22.73 -21.34 -12.50
C ASP A 10 -21.38 -21.00 -13.13
N LEU A 11 -20.33 -20.95 -12.31
CA LEU A 11 -19.00 -20.69 -12.80
C LEU A 11 -18.53 -21.94 -13.56
N PRO A 12 -18.13 -21.81 -14.84
CA PRO A 12 -17.57 -22.94 -15.55
C PRO A 12 -16.30 -23.42 -14.85
N ILE A 13 -16.08 -24.73 -14.88
CA ILE A 13 -14.85 -25.36 -14.38
C ILE A 13 -13.65 -24.63 -14.99
N PRO A 14 -12.63 -24.27 -14.19
CA PRO A 14 -11.42 -23.61 -14.71
C PRO A 14 -10.82 -24.44 -15.84
N ALA A 15 -10.40 -23.79 -16.92
CA ALA A 15 -9.82 -24.47 -18.07
C ALA A 15 -8.44 -25.08 -17.76
N ALA A 16 -7.72 -24.46 -16.81
CA ALA A 16 -6.47 -24.97 -16.25
C ALA A 16 -6.35 -24.49 -14.80
N GLU A 17 -5.88 -25.34 -13.93
CA GLU A 17 -5.67 -25.05 -12.52
C GLU A 17 -4.35 -25.69 -12.04
N LEU A 18 -3.59 -24.93 -11.26
CA LEU A 18 -2.51 -25.44 -10.43
C LEU A 18 -2.95 -25.37 -8.98
N THR A 19 -2.97 -26.49 -8.31
CA THR A 19 -3.19 -26.56 -6.87
C THR A 19 -1.90 -26.96 -6.19
N VAL A 20 -1.47 -26.16 -5.22
CA VAL A 20 -0.29 -26.44 -4.38
C VAL A 20 -0.79 -26.79 -2.98
N GLU A 21 -0.47 -27.98 -2.51
CA GLU A 21 -0.73 -28.39 -1.14
C GLU A 21 0.21 -27.63 -0.20
N LEU A 22 -0.36 -26.96 0.79
CA LEU A 22 0.41 -26.27 1.83
C LEU A 22 0.70 -27.27 2.95
N ASP A 23 1.86 -27.91 2.90
CA ASP A 23 2.24 -28.87 3.93
C ASP A 23 2.36 -28.18 5.31
N SER A 24 2.17 -28.96 6.38
CA SER A 24 2.19 -28.44 7.76
C SER A 24 3.57 -27.95 8.23
N GLY A 25 4.60 -28.14 7.44
CA GLY A 25 5.99 -27.80 7.76
C GLY A 25 6.55 -26.70 6.88
N SER A 26 5.74 -26.06 5.99
CA SER A 26 6.16 -24.92 5.19
C SER A 26 5.30 -23.69 5.44
N HIS A 27 5.91 -22.51 5.34
CA HIS A 27 5.30 -21.21 5.51
C HIS A 27 5.37 -20.44 4.19
N TRP A 28 4.26 -19.82 3.79
CA TRP A 28 4.12 -19.19 2.49
C TRP A 28 3.97 -17.68 2.60
N TYR A 29 4.49 -16.94 1.59
CA TYR A 29 4.52 -15.49 1.53
C TYR A 29 4.27 -15.01 0.09
N GLY A 30 3.75 -13.78 -0.08
CA GLY A 30 3.52 -13.17 -1.38
C GLY A 30 2.06 -13.10 -1.78
N GLY A 31 1.78 -13.05 -3.08
CA GLY A 31 0.45 -12.97 -3.66
C GLY A 31 -0.15 -11.57 -3.61
N ALA A 32 -0.77 -11.15 -2.52
CA ALA A 32 -1.47 -9.87 -2.48
C ALA A 32 -1.63 -9.29 -1.08
N HIS A 33 -1.94 -8.02 -0.99
CA HIS A 33 -2.53 -7.45 0.21
C HIS A 33 -3.95 -7.98 0.40
N LEU A 34 -4.29 -8.26 1.65
CA LEU A 34 -5.61 -8.70 2.07
C LEU A 34 -6.17 -7.75 3.12
N LEU A 35 -7.48 -7.60 3.19
CA LEU A 35 -8.14 -6.86 4.28
C LEU A 35 -7.80 -7.47 5.63
N ARG A 36 -7.95 -8.80 5.73
CA ARG A 36 -7.45 -9.57 6.84
C ARG A 36 -6.04 -10.06 6.53
N GLN A 37 -5.07 -9.18 6.74
CA GLN A 37 -3.69 -9.48 6.43
C GLN A 37 -3.06 -10.31 7.54
N LEU A 38 -2.81 -11.58 7.26
CA LEU A 38 -2.14 -12.50 8.16
C LEU A 38 -0.77 -12.91 7.56
N TRP A 39 0.15 -13.28 8.44
CA TRP A 39 1.49 -13.72 8.10
C TRP A 39 1.92 -14.87 9.01
N PRO A 40 2.44 -15.98 8.46
CA PRO A 40 2.54 -16.30 7.04
C PRO A 40 1.16 -16.51 6.38
N LEU A 41 1.16 -16.59 5.04
CA LEU A 41 -0.04 -16.54 4.20
C LEU A 41 -1.02 -17.69 4.47
N GLU A 42 -0.56 -18.90 4.81
CA GLU A 42 -1.43 -20.06 5.11
C GLU A 42 -2.32 -19.87 6.34
N ARG A 43 -2.10 -18.82 7.13
CA ARG A 43 -3.02 -18.43 8.23
C ARG A 43 -4.26 -17.70 7.73
N ALA A 44 -4.19 -17.14 6.51
CA ALA A 44 -5.32 -16.45 5.90
C ALA A 44 -6.24 -17.43 5.18
N ASN A 45 -7.47 -16.98 4.95
CA ASN A 45 -8.41 -17.62 4.03
C ASN A 45 -8.86 -16.57 3.04
N TRP A 46 -8.85 -16.88 1.76
CA TRP A 46 -9.54 -16.08 0.78
C TRP A 46 -10.30 -16.96 -0.18
N GLU A 47 -11.49 -16.56 -0.54
CA GLU A 47 -12.30 -17.28 -1.52
C GLU A 47 -11.65 -17.21 -2.90
N VAL A 48 -11.88 -18.26 -3.70
CA VAL A 48 -11.40 -18.27 -5.08
C VAL A 48 -12.07 -17.12 -5.84
N GLY A 49 -11.25 -16.27 -6.42
CA GLY A 49 -11.73 -15.11 -7.15
C GLY A 49 -10.68 -14.53 -8.08
N PRO A 50 -11.05 -13.52 -8.87
CA PRO A 50 -10.14 -12.86 -9.79
C PRO A 50 -8.93 -12.27 -9.05
N LEU A 51 -7.72 -12.48 -9.58
CA LEU A 51 -6.49 -11.93 -9.03
C LEU A 51 -6.10 -10.66 -9.79
N TYR A 52 -6.61 -9.54 -9.34
CA TYR A 52 -6.23 -8.19 -9.76
C TYR A 52 -6.53 -7.18 -8.63
N PRO A 53 -6.00 -5.95 -8.68
CA PRO A 53 -6.24 -4.96 -7.64
C PRO A 53 -7.73 -4.65 -7.41
N PHE A 54 -8.13 -4.66 -6.13
CA PHE A 54 -9.46 -4.29 -5.66
C PHE A 54 -9.38 -3.18 -4.61
N ASP A 55 -10.40 -2.33 -4.61
CA ASP A 55 -10.71 -1.51 -3.46
C ASP A 55 -11.66 -2.30 -2.55
N HIS A 56 -11.13 -2.96 -1.54
CA HIS A 56 -11.88 -3.84 -0.64
C HIS A 56 -12.70 -4.92 -1.38
N GLY A 57 -11.99 -5.81 -2.07
CA GLY A 57 -12.61 -6.89 -2.85
C GLY A 57 -13.48 -7.83 -2.02
N PRO A 58 -14.52 -8.42 -2.62
CA PRO A 58 -15.46 -9.30 -1.92
C PRO A 58 -14.79 -10.56 -1.34
N ASN A 59 -13.67 -10.99 -1.92
CA ASN A 59 -12.83 -12.09 -1.44
C ASN A 59 -11.72 -11.64 -0.49
N GLY A 60 -11.79 -10.41 0.04
CA GLY A 60 -10.77 -9.82 0.93
C GLY A 60 -9.51 -9.32 0.23
N LEU A 61 -9.48 -9.35 -1.11
CA LEU A 61 -8.32 -8.87 -1.88
C LEU A 61 -8.22 -7.35 -1.83
N GLY A 62 -7.00 -6.85 -1.63
CA GLY A 62 -6.69 -5.42 -1.60
C GLY A 62 -6.14 -4.88 -2.91
N SER A 63 -5.61 -3.67 -2.86
CA SER A 63 -5.20 -2.90 -4.03
C SER A 63 -3.77 -3.17 -4.52
N VAL A 64 -2.95 -3.90 -3.76
CA VAL A 64 -1.58 -4.27 -4.14
C VAL A 64 -1.52 -5.77 -4.40
N VAL A 65 -1.22 -6.16 -5.63
CA VAL A 65 -1.28 -7.55 -6.08
C VAL A 65 0.01 -7.93 -6.80
N GLY A 66 0.53 -9.12 -6.47
CA GLY A 66 1.57 -9.82 -7.21
C GLY A 66 1.08 -11.17 -7.69
N THR A 67 1.89 -11.83 -8.50
CA THR A 67 1.59 -13.14 -9.08
C THR A 67 2.67 -14.17 -8.76
N HIS A 68 3.37 -13.98 -7.64
CA HIS A 68 4.36 -14.94 -7.17
C HIS A 68 4.20 -15.21 -5.67
N TRP A 69 4.61 -16.41 -5.30
CA TRP A 69 4.59 -16.91 -3.92
C TRP A 69 5.89 -17.66 -3.65
N VAL A 70 6.42 -17.47 -2.47
CA VAL A 70 7.61 -18.17 -1.99
C VAL A 70 7.32 -18.89 -0.69
N ASN A 71 8.00 -19.99 -0.41
CA ASN A 71 7.86 -20.65 0.87
C ASN A 71 9.17 -20.74 1.66
N SER A 72 9.04 -21.08 2.95
CA SER A 72 10.16 -21.18 3.89
C SER A 72 11.21 -22.24 3.51
N ARG A 73 10.88 -23.17 2.62
CA ARG A 73 11.82 -24.20 2.11
C ARG A 73 12.49 -23.79 0.80
N GLY A 74 12.28 -22.55 0.33
CA GLY A 74 12.90 -22.04 -0.89
C GLY A 74 12.16 -22.37 -2.18
N LEU A 75 10.89 -22.84 -2.12
CA LEU A 75 10.07 -22.99 -3.32
C LEU A 75 9.54 -21.63 -3.78
N LEU A 76 9.66 -21.35 -5.06
CA LEU A 76 9.04 -20.22 -5.76
C LEU A 76 7.99 -20.75 -6.73
N VAL A 77 6.80 -20.19 -6.66
CA VAL A 77 5.72 -20.32 -7.66
C VAL A 77 5.44 -18.95 -8.23
N ALA A 78 5.62 -18.76 -9.53
CA ALA A 78 5.37 -17.51 -10.21
C ALA A 78 4.44 -17.74 -11.41
N VAL A 79 3.42 -16.90 -11.53
CA VAL A 79 2.44 -16.93 -12.63
C VAL A 79 2.70 -15.74 -13.54
N ASP A 80 2.67 -15.99 -14.85
CA ASP A 80 2.79 -14.94 -15.85
C ASP A 80 1.71 -13.85 -15.61
N PRO A 81 2.11 -12.59 -15.40
CA PRO A 81 1.17 -11.49 -15.12
C PRO A 81 0.21 -11.22 -16.28
N GLU A 82 0.61 -11.56 -17.49
CA GLU A 82 -0.21 -11.41 -18.69
C GLU A 82 -1.21 -12.56 -18.87
N THR A 83 -1.33 -13.45 -17.86
CA THR A 83 -2.34 -14.50 -17.84
C THR A 83 -3.72 -13.87 -17.80
N PRO A 84 -4.53 -13.95 -18.85
CA PRO A 84 -5.89 -13.42 -18.83
C PRO A 84 -6.75 -14.20 -17.83
N MET A 85 -7.68 -13.50 -17.16
CA MET A 85 -8.66 -14.15 -16.28
C MET A 85 -8.05 -14.98 -15.14
N LEU A 86 -6.87 -14.58 -14.64
CA LEU A 86 -6.20 -15.24 -13.53
C LEU A 86 -7.07 -15.18 -12.27
N HIS A 87 -7.26 -16.34 -11.64
CA HIS A 87 -7.96 -16.49 -10.37
C HIS A 87 -7.01 -17.12 -9.36
N ALA A 88 -7.15 -16.73 -8.12
CA ALA A 88 -6.45 -17.35 -7.01
C ALA A 88 -7.37 -17.52 -5.81
N GLY A 89 -7.05 -18.46 -4.95
CA GLY A 89 -7.73 -18.67 -3.69
C GLY A 89 -6.82 -19.39 -2.71
N LEU A 90 -7.09 -19.22 -1.42
CA LEU A 90 -6.30 -19.80 -0.36
C LEU A 90 -7.21 -20.33 0.73
N ASN A 91 -7.04 -21.63 1.05
CA ASN A 91 -7.85 -22.29 2.07
C ASN A 91 -9.35 -22.09 1.89
N ALA A 92 -9.81 -21.85 0.65
CA ALA A 92 -11.22 -21.66 0.35
C ALA A 92 -12.01 -22.89 0.78
N PRO A 93 -13.16 -22.73 1.46
CA PRO A 93 -14.00 -23.85 1.81
C PRO A 93 -14.53 -24.49 0.51
N LEU A 94 -13.96 -25.64 0.16
CA LEU A 94 -14.62 -26.54 -0.74
C LEU A 94 -15.79 -27.12 0.07
N GLU A 95 -17.02 -26.81 -0.30
CA GLU A 95 -18.19 -27.42 0.30
C GLU A 95 -17.97 -28.94 0.41
N GLN A 96 -18.08 -29.47 1.64
CA GLN A 96 -18.02 -30.89 1.98
C GLN A 96 -16.64 -31.52 2.28
N ARG A 97 -15.71 -30.88 2.93
CA ARG A 97 -14.53 -31.62 3.42
C ARG A 97 -14.54 -31.77 4.94
N SER A 98 -14.25 -33.01 5.38
CA SER A 98 -14.12 -33.42 6.78
C SER A 98 -13.01 -32.63 7.51
N THR A 99 -13.02 -32.63 8.83
CA THR A 99 -12.14 -31.91 9.77
C THR A 99 -10.62 -32.09 9.59
N PHE A 100 -10.16 -32.79 8.56
CA PHE A 100 -8.75 -33.05 8.21
C PHE A 100 -8.44 -32.66 6.77
N THR A 101 -8.82 -31.44 6.35
CA THR A 101 -8.52 -31.00 4.97
C THR A 101 -7.13 -30.37 4.91
N PRO A 102 -6.25 -30.83 4.03
CA PRO A 102 -5.00 -30.14 3.74
C PRO A 102 -5.30 -28.72 3.28
N ARG A 103 -4.42 -27.78 3.63
CA ARG A 103 -4.49 -26.40 3.16
C ARG A 103 -4.01 -26.34 1.72
N TYR A 104 -4.73 -25.61 0.87
CA TYR A 104 -4.39 -25.49 -0.54
C TYR A 104 -4.28 -24.04 -0.94
N PHE A 105 -3.34 -23.79 -1.82
CA PHE A 105 -3.25 -22.59 -2.63
C PHE A 105 -3.56 -23.01 -4.08
N GLY A 106 -4.49 -22.32 -4.73
CA GLY A 106 -4.86 -22.60 -6.10
C GLY A 106 -4.73 -21.37 -6.98
N VAL A 107 -4.21 -21.55 -8.17
CA VAL A 107 -4.25 -20.57 -9.27
C VAL A 107 -4.85 -21.20 -10.50
N GLY A 108 -5.71 -20.48 -11.21
CA GLY A 108 -6.37 -21.01 -12.37
C GLY A 108 -6.78 -19.94 -13.35
N VAL A 109 -7.21 -20.36 -14.53
CA VAL A 109 -7.79 -19.53 -15.59
C VAL A 109 -9.18 -20.00 -15.90
N GLN A 110 -10.13 -19.09 -15.93
CA GLN A 110 -11.50 -19.38 -16.33
C GLN A 110 -11.73 -19.17 -17.83
N HIS A 111 -12.48 -20.08 -18.44
CA HIS A 111 -12.97 -19.92 -19.80
C HIS A 111 -14.26 -19.09 -19.85
N LYS A 112 -14.28 -18.12 -20.76
CA LYS A 112 -15.49 -17.53 -21.36
C LYS A 112 -16.56 -16.93 -20.44
N LYS A 113 -16.27 -16.06 -19.49
CA LYS A 113 -17.29 -15.05 -19.08
C LYS A 113 -16.59 -13.76 -18.68
N SER A 114 -17.22 -12.64 -19.06
CA SER A 114 -16.72 -11.34 -18.67
C SER A 114 -16.66 -11.24 -17.15
N VAL A 115 -15.47 -11.17 -16.60
CA VAL A 115 -15.26 -10.57 -15.29
C VAL A 115 -15.70 -9.12 -15.42
N SER A 116 -16.25 -8.54 -14.37
CA SER A 116 -16.74 -7.17 -14.43
C SER A 116 -15.67 -6.27 -15.08
N GLY A 117 -16.05 -5.65 -16.17
CA GLY A 117 -15.25 -4.66 -16.85
C GLY A 117 -14.43 -5.12 -18.04
N MET A 118 -14.39 -6.41 -18.41
CA MET A 118 -13.52 -6.84 -19.50
C MET A 118 -14.20 -7.68 -20.55
N GLY A 119 -13.75 -7.48 -21.79
CA GLY A 119 -14.19 -8.25 -22.95
C GLY A 119 -13.84 -9.74 -22.85
N TYR A 120 -14.35 -10.51 -23.79
CA TYR A 120 -14.07 -11.95 -23.88
C TYR A 120 -12.64 -12.18 -24.36
N TYR A 121 -11.96 -13.15 -23.75
CA TYR A 121 -10.68 -13.69 -24.24
C TYR A 121 -10.95 -15.02 -24.95
N ASP A 122 -10.51 -15.13 -26.19
CA ASP A 122 -10.75 -16.34 -27.00
C ASP A 122 -9.92 -17.53 -26.52
N ILE A 123 -8.73 -17.28 -26.00
CA ILE A 123 -7.82 -18.29 -25.46
C ILE A 123 -7.19 -17.77 -24.15
N CYS A 124 -7.31 -18.56 -23.09
CA CYS A 124 -6.64 -18.33 -21.82
C CYS A 124 -5.59 -19.43 -21.59
N VAL A 125 -4.35 -19.04 -21.41
CA VAL A 125 -3.24 -19.95 -21.09
C VAL A 125 -2.70 -19.60 -19.72
N LEU A 126 -2.72 -20.57 -18.81
CA LEU A 126 -2.03 -20.45 -17.52
C LEU A 126 -0.57 -20.81 -17.69
N ARG A 127 0.32 -19.83 -17.50
CA ARG A 127 1.76 -20.04 -17.48
C ARG A 127 2.28 -19.92 -16.07
N VAL A 128 2.86 -20.98 -15.56
CA VAL A 128 3.41 -21.06 -14.20
C VAL A 128 4.86 -21.49 -14.28
N ALA A 129 5.73 -20.76 -13.59
CA ALA A 129 7.09 -21.17 -13.33
C ALA A 129 7.20 -21.65 -11.87
N VAL A 130 7.81 -22.82 -11.67
CA VAL A 130 8.09 -23.36 -10.35
C VAL A 130 9.58 -23.64 -10.26
N SER A 131 10.23 -23.13 -9.22
CA SER A 131 11.66 -23.36 -9.00
C SER A 131 11.99 -23.54 -7.52
N ALA A 132 13.03 -24.29 -7.23
CA ALA A 132 13.53 -24.54 -5.89
C ALA A 132 14.88 -23.82 -5.68
N HIS A 133 15.03 -23.19 -4.54
CA HIS A 133 16.20 -22.43 -4.11
C HIS A 133 16.68 -22.92 -2.75
N SER A 134 17.85 -22.46 -2.30
CA SER A 134 18.45 -22.91 -1.03
C SER A 134 17.63 -22.52 0.21
N ASP A 135 16.88 -21.42 0.14
CA ASP A 135 16.14 -20.85 1.25
C ASP A 135 15.10 -19.81 0.75
N VAL A 136 14.25 -19.33 1.67
CA VAL A 136 13.17 -18.36 1.36
C VAL A 136 13.71 -17.03 0.85
N ARG A 137 14.85 -16.54 1.34
CA ARG A 137 15.46 -15.29 0.88
C ARG A 137 15.93 -15.43 -0.56
N THR A 138 16.61 -16.52 -0.88
CA THR A 138 17.08 -16.80 -2.26
C THR A 138 15.90 -16.99 -3.22
N ALA A 139 14.83 -17.66 -2.79
CA ALA A 139 13.59 -17.77 -3.57
C ALA A 139 12.95 -16.39 -3.81
N THR A 140 12.92 -15.53 -2.78
CA THR A 140 12.39 -14.17 -2.92
C THR A 140 13.24 -13.34 -3.89
N LEU A 141 14.56 -13.39 -3.79
CA LEU A 141 15.44 -12.69 -4.75
C LEU A 141 15.23 -13.18 -6.18
N ALA A 142 14.99 -14.47 -6.38
CA ALA A 142 14.66 -15.04 -7.69
C ALA A 142 13.31 -14.54 -8.21
N ALA A 143 12.31 -14.41 -7.32
CA ALA A 143 11.01 -13.83 -7.66
C ALA A 143 11.09 -12.35 -8.06
N LEU A 144 11.96 -11.57 -7.42
CA LEU A 144 12.16 -10.15 -7.71
C LEU A 144 13.00 -9.90 -8.99
N SER A 145 13.87 -10.84 -9.34
CA SER A 145 14.82 -10.66 -10.46
C SER A 145 14.19 -10.32 -11.82
N PRO A 146 13.02 -10.89 -12.23
CA PRO A 146 12.37 -10.53 -13.47
C PRO A 146 11.58 -9.22 -13.41
N LEU A 147 11.38 -8.65 -12.23
CA LEU A 147 10.62 -7.43 -12.06
C LEU A 147 11.45 -6.21 -12.48
N GLN A 148 10.76 -5.22 -13.03
CA GLN A 148 11.42 -3.97 -13.41
C GLN A 148 11.77 -3.17 -12.15
N SER A 149 13.02 -2.74 -12.00
CA SER A 149 13.42 -1.80 -10.96
C SER A 149 13.11 -0.36 -11.38
N PRO A 150 12.81 0.55 -10.42
CA PRO A 150 12.47 1.94 -10.73
C PRO A 150 13.65 2.74 -11.28
N HIS A 151 14.90 2.33 -11.04
CA HIS A 151 16.13 3.04 -11.35
C HIS A 151 16.28 4.43 -10.72
N GLN A 152 15.23 4.93 -10.10
CA GLN A 152 15.21 6.22 -9.39
C GLN A 152 14.55 6.04 -8.02
N MET A 153 15.05 6.76 -7.04
CA MET A 153 14.41 6.85 -5.73
C MET A 153 13.26 7.86 -5.80
N PRO A 154 12.20 7.66 -5.02
CA PRO A 154 11.26 8.74 -4.72
C PRO A 154 11.99 9.97 -4.18
N PRO A 155 11.45 11.20 -4.35
CA PRO A 155 12.03 12.41 -3.79
C PRO A 155 12.38 12.27 -2.31
N ALA A 156 13.57 12.73 -1.93
CA ALA A 156 14.11 12.55 -0.58
C ALA A 156 13.21 13.09 0.53
N VAL A 157 12.38 14.09 0.22
CA VAL A 157 11.41 14.66 1.16
C VAL A 157 10.47 13.61 1.74
N PHE A 158 10.07 12.60 0.97
CA PHE A 158 9.20 11.52 1.45
C PHE A 158 9.84 10.67 2.55
N PHE A 159 11.15 10.53 2.53
CA PHE A 159 11.88 9.80 3.58
C PHE A 159 12.25 10.69 4.76
N GLN A 160 12.63 11.94 4.48
CA GLN A 160 13.14 12.88 5.46
C GLN A 160 12.05 13.58 6.27
N ARG A 161 10.85 13.73 5.69
CA ARG A 161 9.72 14.45 6.26
C ARG A 161 8.45 13.59 6.21
N SER A 162 7.47 13.98 7.01
CA SER A 162 6.16 13.33 6.98
C SER A 162 5.25 13.94 5.91
N ILE A 163 4.31 13.12 5.43
CA ILE A 163 3.16 13.59 4.66
C ILE A 163 2.06 13.98 5.67
N TRP A 164 1.43 15.13 5.48
CA TRP A 164 0.27 15.60 6.23
C TRP A 164 -0.92 15.69 5.28
N THR A 165 -1.89 14.82 5.43
CA THR A 165 -3.06 14.80 4.54
C THR A 165 -4.31 15.31 5.25
N THR A 166 -5.16 15.96 4.49
CA THR A 166 -6.40 16.57 5.01
C THR A 166 -7.55 15.56 5.18
N TRP A 167 -7.36 14.29 4.79
CA TRP A 167 -8.44 13.32 4.62
C TRP A 167 -9.24 13.03 5.90
N ALA A 168 -8.64 12.39 6.91
CA ALA A 168 -9.38 11.85 8.06
C ALA A 168 -10.06 12.91 8.94
N THR A 169 -9.62 14.17 8.88
CA THR A 169 -10.21 15.25 9.69
C THR A 169 -11.23 16.09 8.96
N SER A 170 -11.17 16.15 7.64
CA SER A 170 -12.01 17.04 6.84
C SER A 170 -12.83 16.29 5.79
N HIS A 171 -12.37 15.11 5.35
CA HIS A 171 -13.01 14.37 4.27
C HIS A 171 -13.40 15.27 3.09
N ALA A 172 -14.63 15.17 2.64
CA ALA A 172 -15.17 15.95 1.52
C ALA A 172 -15.41 17.44 1.81
N ASP A 173 -15.31 17.87 3.07
CA ASP A 173 -15.65 19.25 3.48
C ASP A 173 -14.45 20.20 3.58
N ILE A 174 -13.27 19.73 3.15
CA ILE A 174 -12.01 20.49 3.15
C ILE A 174 -12.15 21.85 2.48
N THR A 175 -11.57 22.88 3.10
CA THR A 175 -11.50 24.25 2.57
C THR A 175 -10.08 24.78 2.56
N GLN A 176 -9.86 25.92 1.88
CA GLN A 176 -8.60 26.66 1.90
C GLN A 176 -8.18 27.00 3.34
N SER A 177 -9.12 27.47 4.16
CA SER A 177 -8.87 27.83 5.56
C SER A 177 -8.40 26.63 6.38
N ASP A 178 -9.04 25.48 6.22
CA ASP A 178 -8.67 24.25 6.95
C ASP A 178 -7.28 23.76 6.54
N THR A 179 -6.95 23.88 5.25
CA THR A 179 -5.65 23.49 4.70
C THR A 179 -4.51 24.33 5.30
N VAL A 180 -4.66 25.65 5.31
CA VAL A 180 -3.68 26.57 5.91
C VAL A 180 -3.59 26.36 7.42
N ALA A 181 -4.73 26.23 8.10
CA ALA A 181 -4.77 25.98 9.55
C ALA A 181 -4.07 24.67 9.94
N LEU A 182 -4.18 23.62 9.12
CA LEU A 182 -3.44 22.37 9.34
C LEU A 182 -1.92 22.61 9.25
N ALA A 183 -1.46 23.30 8.20
CA ALA A 183 -0.03 23.59 8.01
C ALA A 183 0.54 24.40 9.18
N GLU A 184 -0.16 25.46 9.59
CA GLU A 184 0.25 26.27 10.74
C GLU A 184 0.27 25.47 12.04
N ALA A 185 -0.76 24.63 12.26
CA ALA A 185 -0.85 23.81 13.46
C ALA A 185 0.27 22.74 13.53
N VAL A 186 0.71 22.18 12.42
CA VAL A 186 1.88 21.28 12.35
C VAL A 186 3.09 21.97 12.94
N ILE A 187 3.40 23.18 12.47
CA ILE A 187 4.56 23.97 12.92
C ILE A 187 4.42 24.38 14.39
N GLN A 188 3.25 24.91 14.78
CA GLN A 188 2.97 25.34 16.16
C GLN A 188 3.09 24.22 17.17
N ASN A 189 2.84 22.97 16.77
CA ASN A 189 2.99 21.80 17.61
C ASN A 189 4.39 21.17 17.56
N GLY A 190 5.36 21.82 16.88
CA GLY A 190 6.77 21.44 16.87
C GLY A 190 7.13 20.40 15.81
N PHE A 191 6.19 19.94 14.98
CA PHE A 191 6.49 19.06 13.87
C PHE A 191 7.09 19.84 12.71
N GLN A 192 7.87 19.15 11.88
CA GLN A 192 8.51 19.81 10.74
C GLN A 192 7.60 19.79 9.51
N PRO A 193 7.61 20.84 8.69
CA PRO A 193 6.92 20.83 7.40
C PRO A 193 7.52 19.75 6.48
N GLY A 194 6.67 19.18 5.63
CA GLY A 194 7.05 18.13 4.69
C GLY A 194 6.18 18.21 3.44
N VAL A 195 5.39 17.17 3.17
CA VAL A 195 4.39 17.21 2.10
C VAL A 195 3.02 17.48 2.72
N LEU A 196 2.31 18.49 2.23
CA LEU A 196 0.90 18.71 2.56
C LEU A 196 0.04 18.20 1.40
N GLU A 197 -0.77 17.20 1.69
CA GLU A 197 -1.65 16.55 0.72
C GLU A 197 -3.07 17.05 0.89
N ILE A 198 -3.59 17.74 -0.13
CA ILE A 198 -4.98 18.16 -0.20
C ILE A 198 -5.76 17.03 -0.86
N ASP A 199 -6.57 16.34 -0.04
CA ASP A 199 -7.28 15.14 -0.42
C ASP A 199 -8.59 15.41 -1.19
N ASP A 200 -9.46 14.42 -1.31
CA ASP A 200 -10.69 14.45 -2.12
C ASP A 200 -11.51 15.73 -1.94
N ARG A 201 -12.29 16.08 -2.95
CA ARG A 201 -13.22 17.23 -3.01
C ARG A 201 -12.60 18.64 -3.02
N TRP A 202 -11.31 18.76 -3.36
CA TRP A 202 -10.75 20.08 -3.68
C TRP A 202 -11.27 20.61 -5.02
N GLN A 203 -11.67 19.73 -5.95
CA GLN A 203 -12.20 20.08 -7.27
C GLN A 203 -13.68 20.42 -7.20
N SER A 204 -14.10 21.38 -8.02
CA SER A 204 -15.53 21.69 -8.23
C SER A 204 -16.30 20.51 -8.85
N ARG A 205 -15.67 19.79 -9.78
CA ARG A 205 -16.13 18.52 -10.37
C ARG A 205 -14.94 17.64 -10.68
N TYR A 206 -15.06 16.35 -10.42
CA TYR A 206 -13.97 15.41 -10.69
C TYR A 206 -13.53 15.44 -12.16
N GLY A 207 -12.24 15.60 -12.37
CA GLY A 207 -11.59 15.64 -13.68
C GLY A 207 -11.52 17.02 -14.33
N ASP A 208 -12.25 18.03 -13.85
CA ASP A 208 -12.07 19.40 -14.35
C ASP A 208 -10.72 19.99 -13.95
N LEU A 209 -10.10 19.44 -12.90
CA LEU A 209 -8.80 19.88 -12.36
C LEU A 209 -8.82 21.40 -12.06
N LYS A 210 -9.92 21.86 -11.50
CA LYS A 210 -10.12 23.24 -11.06
C LYS A 210 -10.57 23.23 -9.61
N PHE A 211 -9.92 24.04 -8.79
CA PHE A 211 -10.35 24.24 -7.42
C PHE A 211 -11.79 24.72 -7.34
N ASP A 212 -12.53 24.21 -6.36
CA ASP A 212 -13.85 24.74 -6.03
C ASP A 212 -13.70 26.16 -5.48
N SER A 213 -14.18 27.15 -6.20
CA SER A 213 -14.01 28.56 -5.85
C SER A 213 -14.72 28.98 -4.56
N LEU A 214 -15.73 28.22 -4.10
CA LEU A 214 -16.39 28.46 -2.82
C LEU A 214 -15.54 27.95 -1.65
N LYS A 215 -14.87 26.82 -1.83
CA LYS A 215 -14.00 26.23 -0.82
C LYS A 215 -12.58 26.80 -0.85
N PHE A 216 -12.08 27.11 -2.03
CA PHE A 216 -10.72 27.57 -2.30
C PHE A 216 -10.75 28.83 -3.16
N PRO A 217 -11.08 29.99 -2.57
CA PRO A 217 -11.22 31.24 -3.33
C PRO A 217 -9.94 31.77 -3.95
N HIS A 218 -8.78 31.45 -3.35
CA HIS A 218 -7.46 31.92 -3.78
C HIS A 218 -6.42 30.79 -3.79
N PRO A 219 -6.60 29.74 -4.61
CA PRO A 219 -5.79 28.52 -4.49
C PRO A 219 -4.30 28.77 -4.76
N LYS A 220 -3.95 29.61 -5.73
CA LYS A 220 -2.55 29.93 -6.02
C LYS A 220 -1.85 30.62 -4.84
N GLN A 221 -2.51 31.62 -4.25
CA GLN A 221 -2.00 32.31 -3.07
C GLN A 221 -1.86 31.35 -1.87
N MET A 222 -2.81 30.41 -1.70
CA MET A 222 -2.72 29.37 -0.69
C MET A 222 -1.48 28.50 -0.89
N ILE A 223 -1.21 28.04 -2.13
CA ILE A 223 -0.02 27.23 -2.42
C ILE A 223 1.26 28.01 -2.14
N GLU A 224 1.34 29.27 -2.56
CA GLU A 224 2.47 30.14 -2.27
C GLU A 224 2.69 30.30 -0.74
N GLN A 225 1.63 30.49 0.04
CA GLN A 225 1.70 30.54 1.50
C GLN A 225 2.18 29.23 2.11
N LEU A 226 1.74 28.08 1.60
CA LEU A 226 2.17 26.76 2.07
C LEU A 226 3.66 26.53 1.76
N HIS A 227 4.14 26.98 0.60
CA HIS A 227 5.56 26.95 0.26
C HIS A 227 6.39 27.84 1.20
N GLU A 228 5.91 29.05 1.53
CA GLU A 228 6.57 29.94 2.52
C GLU A 228 6.65 29.29 3.90
N LEU A 229 5.68 28.46 4.27
CA LEU A 229 5.69 27.66 5.49
C LEU A 229 6.63 26.43 5.40
N GLY A 230 7.20 26.15 4.22
CA GLY A 230 8.16 25.06 3.98
C GLY A 230 7.53 23.72 3.57
N PHE A 231 6.26 23.69 3.19
CA PHE A 231 5.62 22.49 2.67
C PHE A 231 5.76 22.38 1.15
N LEU A 232 5.91 21.17 0.63
CA LEU A 232 5.53 20.81 -0.74
C LEU A 232 4.07 20.39 -0.75
N VAL A 233 3.35 20.66 -1.84
CA VAL A 233 1.90 20.41 -1.90
C VAL A 233 1.56 19.39 -2.96
N THR A 234 0.81 18.35 -2.58
CA THR A 234 0.25 17.36 -3.51
C THR A 234 -1.27 17.41 -3.51
N LEU A 235 -1.88 17.07 -4.65
CA LEU A 235 -3.32 17.02 -4.83
C LEU A 235 -3.79 15.61 -5.15
N TRP A 236 -4.89 15.20 -4.54
CA TRP A 236 -5.57 13.96 -4.83
C TRP A 236 -6.22 13.99 -6.23
N VAL A 237 -5.99 12.93 -7.03
CA VAL A 237 -6.57 12.74 -8.36
C VAL A 237 -6.88 11.27 -8.62
N MET A 238 -7.84 11.01 -9.53
CA MET A 238 -8.25 9.68 -9.94
C MET A 238 -8.50 9.60 -11.44
N PRO A 239 -8.53 8.40 -12.06
CA PRO A 239 -8.74 8.26 -13.51
C PRO A 239 -10.21 8.35 -13.93
N PHE A 240 -11.05 9.01 -13.15
CA PHE A 240 -12.47 9.15 -13.44
C PHE A 240 -12.88 10.60 -13.59
N LEU A 241 -13.77 10.86 -14.55
CA LEU A 241 -14.35 12.18 -14.83
C LEU A 241 -15.81 12.18 -14.39
N GLN A 242 -16.22 13.17 -13.59
CA GLN A 242 -17.62 13.35 -13.23
C GLN A 242 -18.44 13.62 -14.49
N GLU A 243 -19.58 12.95 -14.66
CA GLU A 243 -20.35 13.01 -15.91
C GLU A 243 -20.81 14.44 -16.24
N SER A 244 -21.08 15.26 -15.24
CA SER A 244 -21.45 16.67 -15.40
C SER A 244 -20.26 17.62 -15.60
N SER A 245 -19.02 17.12 -15.63
CA SER A 245 -17.82 17.96 -15.80
C SER A 245 -17.59 18.36 -17.25
N SER A 246 -16.94 19.51 -17.44
CA SER A 246 -16.50 19.95 -18.77
C SER A 246 -15.48 18.99 -19.37
N ALA A 247 -14.63 18.44 -18.54
CA ALA A 247 -13.64 17.43 -18.93
C ALA A 247 -14.29 16.16 -19.46
N CYS A 248 -15.36 15.67 -18.83
CA CYS A 248 -16.09 14.50 -19.32
C CYS A 248 -16.74 14.77 -20.67
N SER A 249 -17.34 15.96 -20.85
CA SER A 249 -17.95 16.37 -22.13
C SER A 249 -16.92 16.44 -23.26
N GLU A 250 -15.73 16.98 -22.98
CA GLU A 250 -14.60 17.04 -23.89
C GLU A 250 -14.09 15.63 -24.23
N ALA A 251 -13.78 14.81 -23.21
CA ALA A 251 -13.29 13.46 -23.38
C ALA A 251 -14.27 12.56 -24.16
N LYS A 252 -15.58 12.73 -23.95
CA LYS A 252 -16.61 12.03 -24.70
C LYS A 252 -16.57 12.40 -26.18
N ARG A 253 -16.45 13.68 -26.50
CA ARG A 253 -16.35 14.16 -27.90
C ARG A 253 -15.10 13.63 -28.61
N LEU A 254 -14.00 13.45 -27.87
CA LEU A 254 -12.72 12.98 -28.38
C LEU A 254 -12.60 11.45 -28.40
N GLY A 255 -13.55 10.70 -27.83
CA GLY A 255 -13.47 9.24 -27.73
C GLY A 255 -12.44 8.75 -26.72
N TYR A 256 -12.23 9.48 -25.62
CA TYR A 256 -11.21 9.21 -24.60
C TYR A 256 -11.74 8.45 -23.38
N LEU A 257 -12.99 8.05 -23.40
CA LEU A 257 -13.64 7.35 -22.29
C LEU A 257 -13.76 5.86 -22.58
N VAL A 258 -13.66 5.06 -21.53
CA VAL A 258 -14.05 3.66 -21.59
C VAL A 258 -15.53 3.60 -21.93
N ASP A 259 -15.86 2.83 -22.96
CA ASP A 259 -17.22 2.58 -23.41
C ASP A 259 -17.67 1.18 -22.98
N GLY A 260 -18.94 0.81 -23.25
CA GLY A 260 -19.45 -0.54 -23.12
C GLY A 260 -20.47 -0.75 -22.05
N GLY A 261 -21.20 -1.87 -22.24
CA GLY A 261 -22.31 -2.29 -21.40
C GLY A 261 -23.64 -1.57 -21.70
N LYS A 262 -24.76 -2.28 -21.56
CA LYS A 262 -26.11 -1.70 -21.58
C LYS A 262 -26.63 -1.58 -20.16
N PRO A 263 -27.25 -0.48 -19.82
CA PRO A 263 -27.17 0.93 -20.24
C PRO A 263 -25.94 1.64 -19.65
N PRO A 264 -25.73 2.93 -19.97
CA PRO A 264 -24.41 3.51 -20.04
C PRO A 264 -23.50 3.16 -18.87
N SER A 265 -22.24 2.93 -19.19
CA SER A 265 -21.13 2.57 -18.28
C SER A 265 -20.84 3.67 -17.24
N ILE A 266 -21.84 4.03 -16.46
CA ILE A 266 -21.74 5.03 -15.42
C ILE A 266 -21.34 4.33 -14.13
N LEU A 267 -20.13 4.63 -13.68
CA LEU A 267 -19.66 4.27 -12.35
C LEU A 267 -20.21 5.27 -11.33
N ARG A 268 -20.29 4.85 -10.10
CA ARG A 268 -20.61 5.76 -8.99
C ARG A 268 -19.44 5.80 -8.03
N TRP A 269 -18.75 6.93 -8.03
CA TRP A 269 -17.72 7.17 -7.02
C TRP A 269 -18.39 7.54 -5.69
N TRP A 270 -18.00 6.88 -4.63
CA TRP A 270 -18.61 7.01 -3.30
C TRP A 270 -20.14 6.83 -3.31
N GLY A 271 -20.65 5.97 -4.20
CA GLY A 271 -22.08 5.66 -4.31
C GLY A 271 -22.97 6.81 -4.80
N THR A 272 -22.47 8.03 -4.91
CA THR A 272 -23.30 9.24 -5.15
C THR A 272 -23.02 9.94 -6.47
N GLN A 273 -21.75 10.00 -6.90
CA GLN A 273 -21.36 10.78 -8.08
C GLN A 273 -21.22 9.89 -9.32
N PRO A 274 -22.02 10.16 -10.38
CA PRO A 274 -21.82 9.48 -11.65
C PRO A 274 -20.52 9.91 -12.30
N VAL A 275 -19.64 8.94 -12.58
CA VAL A 275 -18.33 9.16 -13.21
C VAL A 275 -18.11 8.23 -14.39
N ARG A 276 -17.21 8.62 -15.28
CA ARG A 276 -16.74 7.86 -16.43
C ARG A 276 -15.24 7.63 -16.35
N ALA A 277 -14.80 6.41 -16.62
CA ALA A 277 -13.37 6.07 -16.63
C ALA A 277 -12.69 6.59 -17.90
N ILE A 278 -11.48 7.11 -17.76
CA ILE A 278 -10.61 7.43 -18.89
C ILE A 278 -10.10 6.14 -19.51
N ASP A 279 -10.10 6.04 -20.84
CA ASP A 279 -9.52 4.91 -21.56
C ASP A 279 -7.98 5.00 -21.58
N LEU A 280 -7.34 4.38 -20.61
CA LEU A 280 -5.87 4.38 -20.49
C LEU A 280 -5.16 3.53 -21.56
N THR A 281 -5.89 2.76 -22.38
CA THR A 281 -5.35 2.06 -23.54
C THR A 281 -5.21 2.98 -24.76
N ASN A 282 -5.82 4.17 -24.69
CA ASN A 282 -5.75 5.21 -25.71
C ASN A 282 -4.65 6.22 -25.33
N ASP A 283 -3.52 6.19 -26.06
CA ASP A 283 -2.38 7.07 -25.78
C ASP A 283 -2.74 8.56 -25.88
N GLU A 284 -3.64 8.94 -26.78
CA GLU A 284 -4.12 10.33 -26.90
C GLU A 284 -4.91 10.78 -25.64
N ALA A 285 -5.69 9.86 -25.06
CA ALA A 285 -6.44 10.14 -23.82
C ALA A 285 -5.48 10.29 -22.63
N VAL A 286 -4.46 9.44 -22.54
CA VAL A 286 -3.40 9.53 -21.53
C VAL A 286 -2.66 10.86 -21.64
N GLU A 287 -2.17 11.22 -22.81
CA GLU A 287 -1.46 12.48 -23.05
C GLU A 287 -2.35 13.69 -22.74
N TRP A 288 -3.63 13.65 -23.12
CA TRP A 288 -4.59 14.70 -22.82
C TRP A 288 -4.71 14.90 -21.31
N PHE A 289 -4.81 13.82 -20.54
CA PHE A 289 -4.95 13.90 -19.09
C PHE A 289 -3.66 14.36 -18.41
N VAL A 290 -2.51 13.81 -18.81
CA VAL A 290 -1.19 14.23 -18.30
C VAL A 290 -0.93 15.71 -18.57
N ARG A 291 -1.20 16.21 -19.78
CA ARG A 291 -1.06 17.65 -20.10
C ARG A 291 -1.94 18.54 -19.21
N ARG A 292 -3.14 18.08 -18.84
CA ARG A 292 -4.03 18.83 -17.94
C ARG A 292 -3.47 18.88 -16.51
N LEU A 293 -2.87 17.82 -16.02
CA LEU A 293 -2.19 17.80 -14.72
C LEU A 293 -0.94 18.70 -14.73
N GLN A 294 -0.12 18.62 -15.76
CA GLN A 294 1.04 19.50 -15.94
C GLN A 294 0.64 20.98 -16.01
N LYS A 295 -0.44 21.28 -16.72
CA LYS A 295 -1.00 22.64 -16.76
C LYS A 295 -1.41 23.12 -15.37
N LEU A 296 -2.08 22.28 -14.57
CA LEU A 296 -2.45 22.59 -13.20
C LEU A 296 -1.22 22.89 -12.34
N GLN A 297 -0.14 22.09 -12.45
CA GLN A 297 1.11 22.37 -11.75
C GLN A 297 1.68 23.73 -12.10
N LEU A 298 1.74 24.07 -13.39
CA LEU A 298 2.29 25.34 -13.86
C LEU A 298 1.44 26.55 -13.43
N GLU A 299 0.12 26.44 -13.46
CA GLU A 299 -0.79 27.56 -13.19
C GLU A 299 -0.95 27.83 -11.69
N ILE A 300 -0.99 26.79 -10.88
CA ILE A 300 -1.28 26.87 -9.45
C ILE A 300 0.00 26.72 -8.60
N GLY A 301 0.99 25.98 -9.07
CA GLY A 301 2.26 25.79 -8.36
C GLY A 301 2.30 24.55 -7.48
N VAL A 302 1.40 23.56 -7.66
CA VAL A 302 1.46 22.30 -6.88
C VAL A 302 2.66 21.44 -7.29
N ASP A 303 3.22 20.70 -6.33
CA ASP A 303 4.48 19.96 -6.53
C ASP A 303 4.27 18.55 -7.05
N GLY A 304 3.10 17.95 -6.78
CA GLY A 304 2.83 16.57 -7.19
C GLY A 304 1.40 16.12 -6.95
N PHE A 305 1.20 14.80 -6.96
CA PHE A 305 -0.16 14.23 -6.90
C PHE A 305 -0.21 12.93 -6.10
N LYS A 306 -1.35 12.74 -5.42
CA LYS A 306 -1.83 11.45 -4.92
C LYS A 306 -2.73 10.83 -5.97
N PHE A 307 -2.24 9.79 -6.64
CA PHE A 307 -2.98 9.03 -7.65
C PHE A 307 -3.79 7.93 -6.98
N ASP A 308 -5.06 8.19 -6.77
CA ASP A 308 -5.98 7.26 -6.12
C ASP A 308 -6.76 6.42 -7.14
N ALA A 309 -7.47 5.40 -6.68
CA ALA A 309 -8.18 4.44 -7.53
C ALA A 309 -7.26 3.74 -8.56
N GLY A 310 -7.77 3.45 -9.75
CA GLY A 310 -7.04 2.74 -10.82
C GLY A 310 -7.21 1.23 -10.76
N GLU A 311 -7.99 0.71 -9.83
CA GLU A 311 -8.36 -0.70 -9.78
C GLU A 311 -9.36 -1.05 -10.89
N PRO A 312 -9.16 -2.21 -11.57
CA PRO A 312 -10.06 -2.65 -12.64
C PRO A 312 -11.49 -2.93 -12.17
N CYS A 313 -11.70 -3.17 -10.88
CA CYS A 313 -13.04 -3.38 -10.32
C CYS A 313 -13.99 -2.19 -10.50
N PHE A 314 -13.45 -0.99 -10.74
CA PHE A 314 -14.24 0.19 -11.06
C PHE A 314 -14.62 0.31 -12.54
N LEU A 315 -14.10 -0.54 -13.42
CA LEU A 315 -14.48 -0.50 -14.82
C LEU A 315 -15.90 -1.11 -15.01
N PRO A 316 -16.70 -0.57 -15.95
CA PRO A 316 -18.04 -1.11 -16.20
C PRO A 316 -17.98 -2.54 -16.72
N LYS A 317 -19.02 -3.33 -16.41
CA LYS A 317 -19.17 -4.67 -17.00
C LYS A 317 -19.21 -4.57 -18.53
N GLY A 318 -18.38 -5.38 -19.21
CA GLY A 318 -18.27 -5.33 -20.67
C GLY A 318 -17.59 -4.06 -21.19
N ALA A 319 -16.68 -3.48 -20.41
CA ALA A 319 -15.89 -2.33 -20.82
C ALA A 319 -15.25 -2.53 -22.19
N LEU A 320 -15.44 -1.55 -23.06
CA LEU A 320 -14.79 -1.45 -24.36
C LEU A 320 -13.76 -0.35 -24.30
N THR A 321 -12.53 -0.69 -24.61
CA THR A 321 -11.38 0.21 -24.66
C THR A 321 -10.85 0.29 -26.08
N ARG A 322 -10.09 1.34 -26.44
CA ARG A 322 -9.52 1.54 -27.75
C ARG A 322 -8.71 0.32 -28.22
N ARG A 323 -7.93 -0.24 -27.31
CA ARG A 323 -7.26 -1.53 -27.42
C ARG A 323 -7.76 -2.42 -26.28
N GLN A 324 -8.13 -3.64 -26.58
CA GLN A 324 -8.54 -4.60 -25.54
C GLN A 324 -7.44 -4.73 -24.49
N LEU A 325 -7.82 -4.69 -23.21
CA LEU A 325 -6.91 -5.00 -22.11
C LEU A 325 -6.44 -6.45 -22.24
N ARG A 326 -5.16 -6.69 -22.12
CA ARG A 326 -4.56 -8.05 -22.22
C ARG A 326 -4.95 -8.91 -21.02
N TYR A 327 -5.06 -8.29 -19.84
CA TYR A 327 -5.50 -8.87 -18.57
C TYR A 327 -6.05 -7.77 -17.66
N PRO A 328 -6.81 -8.12 -16.62
CA PRO A 328 -7.47 -7.13 -15.77
C PRO A 328 -6.54 -6.06 -15.19
N GLY A 329 -5.45 -6.47 -14.57
CA GLY A 329 -4.51 -5.57 -13.92
C GLY A 329 -3.75 -4.62 -14.87
N GLU A 330 -3.88 -4.78 -16.18
CA GLU A 330 -3.25 -3.86 -17.14
C GLU A 330 -3.78 -2.43 -17.01
N TYR A 331 -5.04 -2.25 -16.63
CA TYR A 331 -5.58 -0.91 -16.38
C TYR A 331 -4.83 -0.20 -15.25
N THR A 332 -4.56 -0.91 -14.16
CA THR A 332 -3.72 -0.41 -13.05
C THR A 332 -2.30 -0.09 -13.52
N GLN A 333 -1.69 -0.97 -14.32
CA GLN A 333 -0.34 -0.70 -14.85
C GLN A 333 -0.30 0.55 -15.73
N LEU A 334 -1.29 0.73 -16.59
CA LEU A 334 -1.37 1.92 -17.45
C LEU A 334 -1.54 3.20 -16.61
N TRP A 335 -2.37 3.16 -15.54
CA TRP A 335 -2.52 4.26 -14.60
C TRP A 335 -1.21 4.66 -13.96
N VAL A 336 -0.46 3.68 -13.45
CA VAL A 336 0.80 3.91 -12.77
C VAL A 336 1.90 4.32 -13.77
N HIS A 337 2.13 3.52 -14.83
CA HIS A 337 3.29 3.73 -15.71
C HIS A 337 3.11 4.84 -16.74
N LYS A 338 1.88 5.12 -17.20
CA LYS A 338 1.66 6.16 -18.20
C LYS A 338 1.24 7.50 -17.62
N VAL A 339 0.67 7.51 -16.41
CA VAL A 339 0.19 8.75 -15.79
C VAL A 339 1.01 9.10 -14.55
N ALA A 340 0.97 8.28 -13.51
CA ALA A 340 1.62 8.62 -12.24
C ALA A 340 3.14 8.80 -12.37
N SER A 341 3.81 7.97 -13.17
CA SER A 341 5.27 8.06 -13.40
C SER A 341 5.75 9.35 -14.10
N CYS A 342 4.82 10.13 -14.67
CA CYS A 342 5.15 11.45 -15.21
C CYS A 342 5.39 12.51 -14.12
N PHE A 343 5.12 12.17 -12.85
CA PHE A 343 5.17 13.10 -11.73
C PHE A 343 6.02 12.51 -10.59
N PRO A 344 7.26 12.99 -10.41
CA PRO A 344 8.18 12.40 -9.42
C PRO A 344 7.67 12.45 -7.97
N LEU A 345 7.04 13.57 -7.56
CA LEU A 345 6.44 13.69 -6.23
C LEU A 345 5.03 13.11 -6.26
N SER A 346 4.94 11.79 -6.14
CA SER A 346 3.65 11.11 -6.26
C SER A 346 3.56 9.80 -5.49
N GLU A 347 2.33 9.41 -5.19
CA GLU A 347 1.96 8.10 -4.65
C GLU A 347 0.82 7.48 -5.45
N VAL A 348 0.74 6.15 -5.42
CA VAL A 348 -0.36 5.37 -6.00
C VAL A 348 -0.95 4.43 -4.94
N ARG A 349 -2.28 4.21 -4.97
CA ARG A 349 -2.94 3.25 -4.10
C ARG A 349 -2.92 1.84 -4.68
N SER A 350 -3.16 1.70 -5.97
CA SER A 350 -3.28 0.41 -6.65
C SER A 350 -1.99 0.04 -7.38
N SER A 351 -1.61 -1.22 -7.28
CA SER A 351 -0.39 -1.74 -7.90
C SER A 351 -0.53 -3.20 -8.31
N MET A 352 -0.10 -3.50 -9.52
CA MET A 352 0.11 -4.86 -10.02
C MET A 352 1.19 -4.81 -11.09
N TRP A 353 2.34 -5.46 -10.82
CA TRP A 353 3.48 -5.43 -11.75
C TRP A 353 3.97 -4.00 -12.09
N THR A 354 3.96 -3.14 -11.09
CA THR A 354 4.37 -1.74 -11.22
C THR A 354 5.62 -1.44 -10.40
N SER A 355 6.43 -2.44 -10.11
CA SER A 355 7.68 -2.30 -9.33
C SER A 355 8.67 -1.30 -9.95
N GLY A 356 8.59 -1.05 -11.27
CA GLY A 356 9.34 -0.01 -11.98
C GLY A 356 8.90 1.42 -11.69
N TYR A 357 7.85 1.63 -10.90
CA TYR A 357 7.39 2.96 -10.51
C TYR A 357 8.32 3.59 -9.46
N GLY A 358 8.80 4.78 -9.75
CA GLY A 358 9.75 5.53 -8.91
C GLY A 358 9.09 6.39 -7.82
N GLY A 359 7.79 6.27 -7.57
CA GLY A 359 7.05 6.95 -6.51
C GLY A 359 6.70 6.00 -5.36
N LEU A 360 5.76 6.42 -4.50
CA LEU A 360 5.32 5.63 -3.36
C LEU A 360 4.16 4.70 -3.74
N VAL A 361 4.19 3.47 -3.23
CA VAL A 361 3.05 2.54 -3.29
C VAL A 361 2.39 2.51 -1.92
N ARG A 362 1.20 3.09 -1.82
CA ARG A 362 0.43 3.17 -0.59
C ARG A 362 -0.36 1.88 -0.36
N MET A 363 -0.41 1.43 0.87
CA MET A 363 -1.35 0.40 1.29
C MET A 363 -2.79 0.89 1.12
N GLY A 364 -3.75 -0.02 1.01
CA GLY A 364 -5.17 0.32 1.03
C GLY A 364 -5.57 1.00 2.35
N ASP A 365 -6.67 1.75 2.31
CA ASP A 365 -7.19 2.51 3.44
C ASP A 365 -7.36 1.64 4.69
N ARG A 366 -6.79 2.09 5.81
CA ARG A 366 -6.81 1.35 7.08
C ARG A 366 -7.93 1.83 7.99
N ASP A 367 -8.58 0.88 8.67
CA ASP A 367 -9.58 1.19 9.69
C ASP A 367 -8.92 1.58 11.02
N THR A 368 -9.55 2.50 11.74
CA THR A 368 -9.06 2.98 13.05
C THR A 368 -9.38 1.96 14.15
N VAL A 369 -8.73 0.79 14.08
CA VAL A 369 -8.93 -0.34 15.01
C VAL A 369 -7.62 -1.07 15.31
N TRP A 370 -7.61 -1.89 16.36
CA TRP A 370 -6.43 -2.67 16.76
C TRP A 370 -6.20 -3.94 15.92
N GLY A 371 -7.28 -4.59 15.48
CA GLY A 371 -7.29 -5.97 15.00
C GLY A 371 -6.57 -6.22 13.67
N VAL A 372 -6.56 -7.51 13.28
CA VAL A 372 -6.01 -7.99 12.00
C VAL A 372 -6.93 -7.67 10.82
N GLU A 373 -8.19 -7.32 11.09
CA GLU A 373 -9.18 -6.88 10.11
C GLU A 373 -8.89 -5.43 9.75
N ASN A 374 -7.95 -5.22 8.86
CA ASN A 374 -7.54 -3.92 8.31
C ASN A 374 -7.04 -2.88 9.35
N GLY A 375 -6.79 -3.28 10.62
CA GLY A 375 -6.31 -2.42 11.68
C GLY A 375 -4.80 -2.49 11.92
N LEU A 376 -4.34 -1.99 13.07
CA LEU A 376 -2.93 -1.90 13.43
C LEU A 376 -2.17 -3.23 13.32
N GLN A 377 -2.78 -4.36 13.74
CA GLN A 377 -2.13 -5.67 13.67
C GLN A 377 -1.90 -6.18 12.24
N SER A 378 -2.63 -5.64 11.25
CA SER A 378 -2.44 -5.99 9.84
C SER A 378 -1.32 -5.19 9.15
N LEU A 379 -0.82 -4.13 9.78
CA LEU A 379 0.09 -3.16 9.18
C LEU A 379 1.45 -3.77 8.86
N ILE A 380 2.07 -4.47 9.82
CA ILE A 380 3.37 -5.12 9.61
C ILE A 380 3.27 -6.26 8.61
N PRO A 381 2.32 -7.20 8.71
CA PRO A 381 2.09 -8.21 7.68
C PRO A 381 1.93 -7.64 6.26
N ALA A 382 1.24 -6.52 6.08
CA ALA A 382 1.12 -5.86 4.78
C ALA A 382 2.44 -5.26 4.30
N LEU A 383 3.22 -4.64 5.20
CA LEU A 383 4.57 -4.15 4.89
C LEU A 383 5.49 -5.29 4.42
N LEU A 384 5.47 -6.41 5.13
CA LEU A 384 6.28 -7.59 4.78
C LEU A 384 5.82 -8.21 3.45
N THR A 385 4.51 -8.21 3.17
CA THR A 385 3.97 -8.65 1.88
C THR A 385 4.45 -7.74 0.76
N SER A 386 4.38 -6.39 0.92
CA SER A 386 4.94 -5.44 -0.05
C SER A 386 6.42 -5.70 -0.33
N ALA A 387 7.20 -6.01 0.71
CA ALA A 387 8.63 -6.33 0.59
C ALA A 387 8.88 -7.56 -0.30
N VAL A 388 8.10 -8.63 -0.11
CA VAL A 388 8.19 -9.86 -0.93
C VAL A 388 7.71 -9.61 -2.36
N LEU A 389 6.72 -8.72 -2.55
CA LEU A 389 6.18 -8.38 -3.87
C LEU A 389 7.03 -7.40 -4.69
N GLY A 390 8.13 -6.86 -4.13
CA GLY A 390 9.03 -5.96 -4.84
C GLY A 390 8.57 -4.49 -4.82
N TYR A 391 7.88 -4.07 -3.76
CA TYR A 391 7.50 -2.68 -3.53
C TYR A 391 8.25 -2.10 -2.33
N PRO A 392 9.53 -1.71 -2.50
CA PRO A 392 10.37 -1.25 -1.39
C PRO A 392 9.97 0.13 -0.86
N PHE A 393 9.32 0.96 -1.67
CA PHE A 393 8.88 2.33 -1.32
C PHE A 393 7.42 2.35 -0.84
N THR A 394 7.14 1.52 0.14
CA THR A 394 5.79 1.38 0.68
C THR A 394 5.44 2.55 1.61
N LEU A 395 4.28 3.15 1.37
CA LEU A 395 3.61 4.09 2.27
C LEU A 395 2.55 3.31 3.07
N PRO A 396 2.66 3.24 4.41
CA PRO A 396 1.81 2.37 5.23
C PRO A 396 0.40 2.91 5.51
N ASP A 397 -0.07 3.87 4.72
CA ASP A 397 -1.30 4.62 4.97
C ASP A 397 -1.21 5.52 6.22
N MET A 398 -2.30 6.11 6.64
CA MET A 398 -2.37 7.15 7.68
C MET A 398 -2.18 6.59 9.08
N VAL A 399 -1.34 7.24 9.87
CA VAL A 399 -1.17 6.91 11.30
C VAL A 399 -2.48 7.10 12.05
N GLY A 400 -2.96 6.04 12.70
CA GLY A 400 -4.23 6.02 13.42
C GLY A 400 -5.44 5.64 12.56
N GLY A 401 -5.22 5.33 11.26
CA GLY A 401 -6.28 4.94 10.32
C GLY A 401 -7.05 6.13 9.75
N ASN A 402 -8.08 5.85 8.96
CA ASN A 402 -8.82 6.83 8.16
C ASN A 402 -9.99 7.51 8.91
N ALA A 403 -10.24 7.16 10.15
CA ALA A 403 -11.35 7.68 10.96
C ALA A 403 -12.73 7.56 10.29
N TYR A 404 -12.92 6.54 9.45
CA TYR A 404 -14.22 6.28 8.85
C TYR A 404 -15.30 6.16 9.91
N TRP A 405 -16.50 6.61 9.60
CA TRP A 405 -17.67 6.57 10.49
C TRP A 405 -17.49 7.38 11.79
N GLY A 406 -16.52 8.33 11.82
CA GLY A 406 -16.20 9.13 13.00
C GLY A 406 -15.46 8.36 14.10
N GLN A 407 -14.85 7.22 13.77
CA GLN A 407 -14.05 6.42 14.68
C GLN A 407 -12.62 6.96 14.76
N PHE A 408 -12.36 7.88 15.67
CA PHE A 408 -11.02 8.37 15.94
C PHE A 408 -10.24 7.43 16.88
N PRO A 409 -8.91 7.36 16.78
CA PRO A 409 -8.10 6.56 17.68
C PRO A 409 -8.11 7.14 19.09
N ASP A 410 -8.09 6.27 20.09
CA ASP A 410 -7.72 6.68 21.44
C ASP A 410 -6.22 6.98 21.56
N THR A 411 -5.79 7.49 22.71
CA THR A 411 -4.40 7.84 22.97
C THR A 411 -3.45 6.66 22.77
N GLU A 412 -3.80 5.48 23.24
CA GLU A 412 -2.94 4.30 23.12
C GLU A 412 -2.82 3.83 21.68
N LEU A 413 -3.92 3.72 20.96
CA LEU A 413 -3.92 3.31 19.55
C LEU A 413 -3.10 4.28 18.70
N MET A 414 -3.26 5.59 18.90
CA MET A 414 -2.49 6.62 18.19
C MET A 414 -0.99 6.47 18.41
N ILE A 415 -0.57 6.31 19.67
CA ILE A 415 0.84 6.16 20.03
C ILE A 415 1.43 4.88 19.43
N ARG A 416 0.75 3.74 19.60
CA ARG A 416 1.24 2.45 19.10
C ARG A 416 1.28 2.41 17.57
N TRP A 417 0.31 3.04 16.91
CA TRP A 417 0.34 3.16 15.46
C TRP A 417 1.51 4.03 14.98
N ALA A 418 1.74 5.16 15.59
CA ALA A 418 2.90 5.99 15.31
C ALA A 418 4.21 5.22 15.50
N GLN A 419 4.36 4.50 16.62
CA GLN A 419 5.54 3.66 16.88
C GLN A 419 5.74 2.57 15.82
N ALA A 420 4.66 1.96 15.32
CA ALA A 420 4.77 0.96 14.25
C ALA A 420 5.20 1.58 12.91
N SER A 421 4.74 2.80 12.61
CA SER A 421 4.92 3.44 11.29
C SER A 421 6.20 4.27 11.15
N VAL A 422 6.71 4.90 12.22
CA VAL A 422 7.82 5.88 12.11
C VAL A 422 9.13 5.30 11.59
N LEU A 423 9.32 4.00 11.68
CA LEU A 423 10.49 3.30 11.14
C LEU A 423 10.21 2.56 9.82
N MET A 424 9.01 2.71 9.26
CA MET A 424 8.70 2.33 7.87
C MET A 424 9.24 3.38 6.89
N PRO A 425 9.33 3.09 5.59
CA PRO A 425 9.99 4.00 4.64
C PRO A 425 9.40 5.43 4.67
N VAL A 426 8.09 5.57 4.75
CA VAL A 426 7.38 6.86 4.75
C VAL A 426 6.39 6.91 5.90
N VAL A 427 6.06 8.11 6.38
CA VAL A 427 5.06 8.36 7.42
C VAL A 427 4.02 9.34 6.91
N GLN A 428 2.74 9.00 7.06
CA GLN A 428 1.62 9.87 6.69
C GLN A 428 0.72 10.11 7.89
N TRP A 429 0.44 11.38 8.17
CA TRP A 429 -0.47 11.84 9.23
C TRP A 429 -1.72 12.44 8.60
N SER A 430 -2.89 12.03 9.09
CA SER A 430 -4.15 12.71 8.77
C SER A 430 -4.85 13.17 10.04
N ILE A 431 -4.81 12.35 11.08
CA ILE A 431 -5.31 12.72 12.42
C ILE A 431 -4.15 13.36 13.18
N PRO A 432 -4.22 14.68 13.48
CA PRO A 432 -3.16 15.33 14.23
C PRO A 432 -3.06 14.79 15.66
N PRO A 433 -1.87 14.34 16.11
CA PRO A 433 -1.72 13.76 17.46
C PRO A 433 -2.16 14.69 18.60
N TRP A 434 -1.96 16.00 18.43
CA TRP A 434 -2.39 17.01 19.42
C TRP A 434 -3.91 17.18 19.54
N LYS A 435 -4.69 16.71 18.56
CA LYS A 435 -6.15 16.66 18.65
C LYS A 435 -6.65 15.42 19.41
N VAL A 436 -5.81 14.39 19.53
CA VAL A 436 -6.13 13.19 20.32
C VAL A 436 -5.88 13.43 21.80
N SER A 437 -4.65 13.75 22.18
CA SER A 437 -4.29 14.13 23.54
C SER A 437 -2.89 14.75 23.60
N ILE A 438 -2.55 15.39 24.74
CA ILE A 438 -1.20 15.89 25.01
C ILE A 438 -0.20 14.72 25.03
N GLU A 439 -0.55 13.61 25.67
CA GLU A 439 0.30 12.41 25.73
C GLU A 439 0.56 11.83 24.33
N ALA A 440 -0.48 11.74 23.48
CA ALA A 440 -0.32 11.30 22.09
C ALA A 440 0.62 12.24 21.30
N LYS A 441 0.48 13.55 21.44
CA LYS A 441 1.36 14.53 20.82
C LYS A 441 2.83 14.30 21.21
N GLU A 442 3.11 14.23 22.51
CA GLU A 442 4.47 14.08 23.04
C GLU A 442 5.11 12.75 22.60
N ALA A 443 4.36 11.65 22.69
CA ALA A 443 4.84 10.33 22.30
C ALA A 443 5.05 10.21 20.78
N CYS A 444 4.16 10.77 19.95
CA CYS A 444 4.31 10.79 18.49
C CYS A 444 5.49 11.67 18.05
N PHE A 445 5.69 12.79 18.74
CA PHE A 445 6.86 13.64 18.49
C PHE A 445 8.17 12.92 18.86
N ALA A 446 8.22 12.22 20.00
CA ALA A 446 9.35 11.40 20.39
C ALA A 446 9.62 10.27 19.39
N ALA A 447 8.56 9.62 18.89
CA ALA A 447 8.67 8.59 17.85
C ALA A 447 9.25 9.16 16.53
N GLN A 448 8.86 10.38 16.12
CA GLN A 448 9.45 11.05 14.97
C GLN A 448 10.96 11.30 15.15
N ARG A 449 11.40 11.67 16.34
CA ARG A 449 12.82 11.81 16.66
C ARG A 449 13.60 10.49 16.60
N ILE A 450 12.96 9.37 16.94
CA ILE A 450 13.54 8.04 16.76
C ILE A 450 13.80 7.79 15.27
N ARG A 451 12.85 8.14 14.38
CA ARG A 451 13.04 8.06 12.93
C ARG A 451 14.28 8.82 12.48
N GLU A 452 14.44 10.06 12.93
CA GLU A 452 15.59 10.92 12.59
C GLU A 452 16.94 10.29 12.99
N LYS A 453 16.98 9.62 14.14
CA LYS A 453 18.21 9.02 14.67
C LYS A 453 18.49 7.61 14.15
N VAL A 454 17.47 6.80 13.89
CA VAL A 454 17.62 5.38 13.55
C VAL A 454 17.51 5.15 12.04
N LEU A 455 16.46 5.67 11.40
CA LEU A 455 16.20 5.37 9.99
C LEU A 455 16.94 6.33 9.04
N LEU A 456 16.88 7.65 9.28
CA LEU A 456 17.42 8.61 8.32
C LEU A 456 18.91 8.41 8.00
N PRO A 457 19.80 8.04 8.93
CA PRO A 457 21.19 7.76 8.60
C PRO A 457 21.40 6.59 7.63
N ARG A 458 20.38 5.72 7.49
CA ARG A 458 20.43 4.50 6.68
C ARG A 458 19.63 4.61 5.39
N ILE A 459 18.64 5.51 5.35
CA ILE A 459 17.59 5.48 4.34
C ILE A 459 18.11 5.73 2.92
N GLU A 460 19.06 6.65 2.74
CA GLU A 460 19.62 6.96 1.41
C GLU A 460 20.28 5.75 0.77
N LYS A 461 21.12 5.03 1.53
CA LYS A 461 21.78 3.82 1.04
C LYS A 461 20.77 2.70 0.76
N LEU A 462 19.79 2.51 1.64
CA LEU A 462 18.76 1.49 1.48
C LEU A 462 17.86 1.80 0.29
N ALA A 463 17.45 3.05 0.11
CA ALA A 463 16.61 3.49 -1.00
C ALA A 463 17.35 3.42 -2.33
N ALA A 464 18.64 3.79 -2.39
CA ALA A 464 19.45 3.65 -3.58
C ALA A 464 19.59 2.16 -4.01
N SER A 465 19.81 1.27 -3.04
CA SER A 465 19.84 -0.17 -3.30
C SER A 465 18.48 -0.69 -3.76
N ALA A 466 17.40 -0.25 -3.13
CA ALA A 466 16.04 -0.62 -3.50
C ALA A 466 15.68 -0.18 -4.92
N ALA A 467 16.08 1.03 -5.32
CA ALA A 467 15.82 1.56 -6.66
C ALA A 467 16.49 0.76 -7.78
N THR A 468 17.58 0.08 -7.50
CA THR A 468 18.35 -0.67 -8.52
C THR A 468 18.12 -2.18 -8.50
N SER A 469 17.72 -2.74 -7.35
CA SER A 469 17.65 -4.18 -7.14
C SER A 469 16.35 -4.67 -6.49
N LEU A 470 15.40 -3.78 -6.20
CA LEU A 470 14.16 -4.06 -5.46
C LEU A 470 14.37 -4.66 -4.07
N LEU A 471 15.57 -4.59 -3.52
CA LEU A 471 15.83 -5.05 -2.16
C LEU A 471 14.97 -4.27 -1.18
N PRO A 472 14.17 -4.93 -0.34
CA PRO A 472 13.26 -4.24 0.55
C PRO A 472 14.04 -3.45 1.61
N ILE A 473 13.55 -2.24 1.92
CA ILE A 473 14.05 -1.40 3.01
C ILE A 473 13.68 -2.04 4.34
N CYS A 474 12.39 -2.35 4.52
CA CYS A 474 11.88 -3.12 5.64
C CYS A 474 11.75 -4.59 5.24
N ARG A 475 12.26 -5.48 6.07
CA ARG A 475 12.43 -6.90 5.73
C ARG A 475 11.78 -7.80 6.76
N PRO A 476 11.24 -8.97 6.36
CA PRO A 476 10.88 -10.02 7.31
C PRO A 476 12.08 -10.47 8.14
N ILE A 477 11.85 -10.92 9.36
CA ILE A 477 12.95 -11.36 10.23
C ILE A 477 13.73 -12.56 9.65
N TRP A 478 13.06 -13.46 8.91
CA TRP A 478 13.73 -14.55 8.19
C TRP A 478 14.72 -14.07 7.10
N TRP A 479 14.68 -12.80 6.71
CA TRP A 479 15.69 -12.25 5.80
C TRP A 479 17.08 -12.25 6.42
N LEU A 480 17.17 -12.07 7.73
CA LEU A 480 18.43 -12.03 8.48
C LEU A 480 19.00 -13.43 8.72
N ASP A 481 18.15 -14.41 9.01
CA ASP A 481 18.51 -15.82 9.14
C ASP A 481 17.46 -16.72 8.46
N PRO A 482 17.60 -16.99 7.14
CA PRO A 482 16.56 -17.65 6.35
C PRO A 482 16.44 -19.16 6.58
N LEU A 483 17.30 -19.75 7.40
CA LEU A 483 17.26 -21.17 7.78
C LEU A 483 16.72 -21.39 9.20
N ASP A 484 16.49 -20.32 9.95
CA ASP A 484 15.98 -20.40 11.31
C ASP A 484 14.45 -20.45 11.33
N PRO A 485 13.83 -21.60 11.71
CA PRO A 485 12.38 -21.77 11.65
C PRO A 485 11.61 -20.86 12.61
N GLU A 486 12.23 -20.35 13.69
CA GLU A 486 11.61 -19.41 14.61
C GLU A 486 11.22 -18.10 13.93
N THR A 487 11.93 -17.74 12.84
CA THR A 487 11.72 -16.47 12.12
C THR A 487 10.52 -16.50 11.18
N PHE A 488 10.06 -17.66 10.75
CA PHE A 488 9.09 -17.79 9.65
C PHE A 488 7.70 -17.26 10.00
N CYS A 489 7.32 -17.34 11.27
CA CYS A 489 5.98 -16.96 11.72
C CYS A 489 5.91 -15.59 12.41
N ILE A 490 7.00 -14.81 12.41
CA ILE A 490 7.05 -13.51 13.06
C ILE A 490 6.32 -12.49 12.19
N ASP A 491 5.18 -11.99 12.67
CA ASP A 491 4.24 -11.12 11.97
C ASP A 491 4.14 -9.70 12.57
N ASP A 492 4.84 -9.46 13.66
CA ASP A 492 4.77 -8.23 14.46
C ASP A 492 6.14 -7.58 14.70
N GLN A 493 7.16 -8.02 13.93
CA GLN A 493 8.50 -7.45 13.89
C GLN A 493 8.96 -7.32 12.44
N PHE A 494 9.86 -6.38 12.19
CA PHE A 494 10.55 -6.26 10.91
C PHE A 494 11.99 -5.80 11.11
N ALA A 495 12.83 -6.07 10.13
CA ALA A 495 14.18 -5.53 10.10
C ALA A 495 14.27 -4.33 9.15
N ILE A 496 15.10 -3.33 9.48
CA ILE A 496 15.54 -2.28 8.57
C ILE A 496 16.93 -2.67 8.05
N GLY A 497 17.03 -2.85 6.74
CA GLY A 497 18.27 -3.36 6.18
C GLY A 497 18.62 -4.73 6.76
N VAL A 498 19.83 -4.84 7.33
CA VAL A 498 20.35 -6.07 7.95
C VAL A 498 20.81 -5.88 9.40
N ASP A 499 20.74 -4.67 9.92
CA ASP A 499 21.38 -4.27 11.16
C ASP A 499 20.43 -3.69 12.23
N VAL A 500 19.13 -3.56 11.95
CA VAL A 500 18.16 -3.05 12.92
C VAL A 500 16.93 -3.97 12.95
N VAL A 501 16.51 -4.39 14.14
CA VAL A 501 15.24 -5.09 14.42
C VAL A 501 14.29 -4.13 15.13
N VAL A 502 13.08 -4.01 14.63
CA VAL A 502 11.99 -3.18 15.16
C VAL A 502 10.85 -4.07 15.63
N ALA A 503 10.46 -3.94 16.88
CA ALA A 503 9.42 -4.76 17.50
C ALA A 503 8.34 -3.90 18.19
N PRO A 504 7.46 -3.22 17.45
CA PRO A 504 6.43 -2.38 18.03
C PRO A 504 5.40 -3.23 18.79
N VAL A 505 4.71 -2.60 19.73
CA VAL A 505 3.57 -3.20 20.42
C VAL A 505 2.33 -2.99 19.55
N VAL A 506 1.71 -4.07 19.11
CA VAL A 506 0.50 -4.05 18.28
C VAL A 506 -0.73 -4.61 19.01
N GLN A 507 -0.61 -4.91 20.30
CA GLN A 507 -1.69 -5.41 21.13
C GLN A 507 -2.12 -4.35 22.14
N GLN A 508 -3.44 -4.11 22.22
CA GLN A 508 -4.02 -3.16 23.16
C GLN A 508 -3.68 -3.53 24.60
N GLY A 509 -3.29 -2.56 25.39
CA GLY A 509 -3.00 -2.72 26.81
C GLY A 509 -1.66 -3.37 27.15
N ALA A 510 -0.92 -3.88 26.18
CA ALA A 510 0.37 -4.51 26.45
C ALA A 510 1.44 -3.50 26.90
N ARG A 511 2.20 -3.88 27.93
CA ARG A 511 3.31 -3.09 28.51
C ARG A 511 4.62 -3.87 28.52
N GLU A 512 4.62 -5.05 27.96
CA GLU A 512 5.77 -5.89 27.70
C GLU A 512 5.74 -6.34 26.25
N ARG A 513 6.91 -6.62 25.69
CA ARG A 513 7.06 -7.07 24.33
C ARG A 513 8.02 -8.25 24.26
N ARG A 514 7.54 -9.38 23.72
CA ARG A 514 8.38 -10.52 23.40
C ARG A 514 9.04 -10.28 22.03
N VAL A 515 10.37 -10.27 21.98
CA VAL A 515 11.16 -9.94 20.79
C VAL A 515 12.05 -11.12 20.42
N TYR A 516 12.08 -11.47 19.16
CA TYR A 516 13.07 -12.40 18.60
C TYR A 516 14.25 -11.63 18.04
N LEU A 517 15.44 -12.00 18.46
CA LEU A 517 16.70 -11.48 17.95
C LEU A 517 17.39 -12.60 17.15
N PRO A 518 17.60 -12.43 15.83
CA PRO A 518 18.32 -13.41 15.02
C PRO A 518 19.77 -13.54 15.41
N ARG A 519 20.51 -14.46 14.79
CA ARG A 519 21.94 -14.68 15.04
C ARG A 519 22.73 -13.37 14.99
N GLY A 520 23.52 -13.11 16.02
CA GLY A 520 24.34 -11.89 16.18
C GLY A 520 24.36 -11.36 17.61
N GLN A 521 25.03 -10.25 17.80
CA GLN A 521 25.08 -9.50 19.06
C GLN A 521 24.20 -8.25 18.90
N TRP A 522 23.16 -8.12 19.71
CA TRP A 522 22.15 -7.06 19.57
C TRP A 522 22.11 -6.16 20.79
N LEU A 523 22.26 -4.84 20.59
CA LEU A 523 22.06 -3.84 21.64
C LEU A 523 20.66 -3.23 21.51
N GLU A 524 19.95 -3.14 22.63
CA GLU A 524 18.71 -2.35 22.66
C GLU A 524 19.06 -0.88 22.42
N TRP A 525 18.44 -0.29 21.40
CA TRP A 525 18.61 1.12 21.11
C TRP A 525 17.96 1.96 22.20
N ARG A 526 18.76 2.80 22.86
CA ARG A 526 18.30 3.78 23.83
C ARG A 526 18.81 5.14 23.39
N ASP A 527 18.12 6.20 23.76
CA ASP A 527 18.59 7.55 23.43
C ASP A 527 20.02 7.72 23.94
N ILE A 528 20.88 8.26 23.11
CA ILE A 528 22.36 8.23 23.14
C ILE A 528 22.99 8.52 24.53
N ALA A 529 22.26 9.13 25.45
CA ALA A 529 22.74 9.42 26.80
C ALA A 529 22.82 8.19 27.75
N GLY A 530 22.35 6.99 27.35
CA GLY A 530 22.27 5.81 28.21
C GLY A 530 22.87 4.51 27.64
N ILE A 531 23.65 4.57 26.56
CA ILE A 531 24.22 3.37 25.92
C ILE A 531 25.32 2.71 26.76
N ASP A 532 25.91 3.41 27.70
CA ASP A 532 27.19 3.01 28.33
C ASP A 532 27.12 1.73 29.20
N HIS A 533 25.97 1.10 29.44
CA HIS A 533 25.91 -0.05 30.35
C HIS A 533 24.94 -1.18 29.94
N CYS A 534 24.40 -1.20 28.72
CA CYS A 534 23.61 -2.34 28.27
C CYS A 534 24.48 -3.45 27.73
N GLN A 535 24.42 -4.64 28.33
CA GLN A 535 25.04 -5.84 27.78
C GLN A 535 24.29 -6.24 26.50
N PRO A 536 25.02 -6.61 25.42
CA PRO A 536 24.39 -7.09 24.21
C PRO A 536 23.69 -8.43 24.43
N HIS A 537 22.56 -8.60 23.80
CA HIS A 537 21.88 -9.89 23.71
C HIS A 537 22.50 -10.73 22.61
N THR A 538 22.83 -11.98 22.92
CA THR A 538 23.35 -12.93 21.92
C THR A 538 22.20 -13.70 21.30
N GLY A 539 21.91 -13.47 20.00
CA GLY A 539 20.95 -14.26 19.23
C GLY A 539 21.58 -15.54 18.64
N PRO A 540 20.75 -16.55 18.20
CA PRO A 540 19.28 -16.46 18.16
C PRO A 540 18.65 -16.65 19.54
N CYS A 541 17.72 -15.78 19.91
CA CYS A 541 17.01 -15.90 21.19
C CYS A 541 15.70 -15.10 21.21
N TRP A 542 14.77 -15.55 22.04
CA TRP A 542 13.61 -14.76 22.47
C TRP A 542 13.93 -14.03 23.77
N ILE A 543 13.61 -12.75 23.82
CA ILE A 543 13.68 -11.93 25.03
C ILE A 543 12.32 -11.29 25.31
N VAL A 544 12.10 -10.89 26.55
CA VAL A 544 10.96 -10.05 26.94
C VAL A 544 11.50 -8.72 27.46
N VAL A 545 10.98 -7.64 26.93
CA VAL A 545 11.37 -6.29 27.31
C VAL A 545 10.16 -5.48 27.76
N GLU A 546 10.35 -4.61 28.75
CA GLU A 546 9.35 -3.64 29.10
C GLU A 546 9.07 -2.70 27.92
N ALA A 547 7.80 -2.43 27.66
CA ALA A 547 7.33 -1.58 26.58
C ALA A 547 6.18 -0.67 27.03
N PRO A 548 6.43 0.26 27.98
CA PRO A 548 5.46 1.30 28.33
C PRO A 548 5.10 2.13 27.07
N LEU A 549 4.06 2.95 27.15
CA LEU A 549 3.56 3.69 25.96
C LEU A 549 4.63 4.56 25.27
N GLN A 550 5.57 5.08 26.04
CA GLN A 550 6.62 5.96 25.54
C GLN A 550 7.79 5.21 24.89
N LYS A 551 7.81 3.86 24.95
CA LYS A 551 8.93 3.05 24.49
C LYS A 551 8.57 2.25 23.23
N LEU A 552 9.41 2.38 22.20
CA LEU A 552 9.45 1.52 21.03
C LEU A 552 10.68 0.61 21.13
N PRO A 553 10.53 -0.72 21.28
CA PRO A 553 11.66 -1.65 21.30
C PRO A 553 12.35 -1.72 19.94
N ILE A 554 13.63 -1.39 19.91
CA ILE A 554 14.50 -1.39 18.73
C ILE A 554 15.83 -2.00 19.14
N PHE A 555 16.40 -2.85 18.28
CA PHE A 555 17.69 -3.49 18.52
C PHE A 555 18.60 -3.25 17.33
N VAL A 556 19.84 -2.90 17.60
CA VAL A 556 20.87 -2.63 16.59
C VAL A 556 21.95 -3.70 16.70
N LEU A 557 22.34 -4.25 15.55
CA LEU A 557 23.40 -5.25 15.45
C LEU A 557 24.75 -4.60 15.78
N VAL A 558 25.48 -5.20 16.72
CA VAL A 558 26.87 -4.80 17.01
C VAL A 558 27.75 -5.42 15.94
N HIS A 559 28.35 -4.58 15.11
CA HIS A 559 29.40 -5.02 14.22
C HIS A 559 30.67 -5.19 15.05
N SER A 560 31.28 -6.38 15.04
CA SER A 560 32.65 -6.51 15.53
C SER A 560 33.51 -5.65 14.63
N ASP A 561 34.11 -4.61 15.18
CA ASP A 561 35.21 -3.91 14.51
C ASP A 561 36.30 -4.93 14.20
N ASN A 562 36.44 -5.35 12.94
CA ASN A 562 37.57 -6.06 12.39
C ASN A 562 38.52 -5.07 11.72
#